data_2e2b603b92039b484be5a3046dc09074
#
_entry.id   2e2b603b92039b484be5a3046dc09074
#
_cell.length_a   1.000
_cell.length_b   1.000
_cell.length_c   1.000
_cell.angle_alpha   90.00
_cell.angle_beta   90.00
_cell.angle_gamma   90.00
#
_symmetry.space_group_name_H-M   'P 1'
#
loop_
_entity.id
_entity.type
_entity.pdbx_description
1 polymer ?
#
loop_
_entity_poly.entity_id
_entity_poly.type
_entity_poly.pdbx_seq_one_letter_code
_entity_poly.pdbx_strand_id
1 'polypeptide(L)'
;MILHFIMGRKVGKIKVFLSFLQDVHKDSRKGYFFLLRDFIRLKKEKGISIEEYSNFKFESRGKKFRDSFLSGVEQRPCLNLLNPKKYYILARNKYLSHLILGANNIRKAELYCYYHPEGRVKNDHIACDYDSVLAILKSKNIHSCVIKSTETSHGDGVIVVNDIEYTDKDCILHLFDGRKVCLKDRLKEYEPLIFESKIYQTKQFDSFNSSSVNTIRFMTTLYPTGDVKIIAIWMKFGRAGVCVDNAGAGGNVDAGVDIKTGRIFNVTLFDEWRETRSITHHPDSGTLLEGVFIENWKQITD
;
A
#
# COMPACT_ATOMS: atom_id res chain seq x y z
N MET A 1 35.52 8.57 6.69
CA MET A 1 34.19 7.96 6.91
C MET A 1 33.14 8.45 5.90
N ILE A 2 32.99 9.75 5.65
CA ILE A 2 32.01 10.31 4.67
C ILE A 2 32.28 9.89 3.22
N LEU A 3 33.55 9.86 2.79
CA LEU A 3 33.92 9.43 1.42
C LEU A 3 33.59 7.94 1.16
N HIS A 4 33.76 7.09 2.14
CA HIS A 4 33.43 5.65 2.03
C HIS A 4 31.92 5.41 1.90
N PHE A 5 31.11 6.23 2.59
CA PHE A 5 29.64 6.17 2.53
C PHE A 5 29.09 6.64 1.17
N ILE A 6 29.71 7.67 0.59
CA ILE A 6 29.34 8.21 -0.74
C ILE A 6 29.77 7.24 -1.86
N MET A 7 30.95 6.62 -1.76
CA MET A 7 31.40 5.61 -2.72
C MET A 7 30.55 4.33 -2.65
N GLY A 8 30.19 3.86 -1.46
CA GLY A 8 29.32 2.70 -1.29
C GLY A 8 27.91 2.89 -1.91
N ARG A 9 27.32 4.08 -1.79
CA ARG A 9 26.05 4.42 -2.45
C ARG A 9 26.15 4.49 -3.98
N LYS A 10 27.26 4.97 -4.53
CA LYS A 10 27.51 4.99 -5.99
C LYS A 10 27.70 3.59 -6.55
N VAL A 11 28.47 2.76 -5.87
CA VAL A 11 28.72 1.35 -6.27
C VAL A 11 27.41 0.54 -6.22
N GLY A 12 26.58 0.75 -5.21
CA GLY A 12 25.25 0.14 -5.14
C GLY A 12 24.35 0.51 -6.34
N LYS A 13 24.32 1.79 -6.71
CA LYS A 13 23.55 2.26 -7.88
C LYS A 13 24.04 1.69 -9.20
N ILE A 14 25.33 1.52 -9.38
CA ILE A 14 25.91 0.91 -10.60
C ILE A 14 25.55 -0.57 -10.65
N LYS A 15 25.65 -1.31 -9.55
CA LYS A 15 25.25 -2.72 -9.50
C LYS A 15 23.78 -2.90 -9.86
N VAL A 16 22.90 -2.08 -9.28
CA VAL A 16 21.47 -2.06 -9.59
C VAL A 16 21.24 -1.76 -11.07
N PHE A 17 21.89 -0.75 -11.64
CA PHE A 17 21.79 -0.43 -13.05
C PHE A 17 22.21 -1.58 -13.95
N LEU A 18 23.37 -2.21 -13.67
CA LEU A 18 23.88 -3.34 -14.46
C LEU A 18 22.95 -4.55 -14.38
N SER A 19 22.39 -4.83 -13.21
CA SER A 19 21.41 -5.90 -13.03
C SER A 19 20.16 -5.66 -13.88
N PHE A 20 19.58 -4.44 -13.88
CA PHE A 20 18.45 -4.11 -14.75
C PHE A 20 18.78 -4.27 -16.24
N LEU A 21 19.97 -3.86 -16.63
CA LEU A 21 20.41 -3.98 -18.02
C LEU A 21 20.59 -5.44 -18.43
N GLN A 22 21.08 -6.29 -17.53
CA GLN A 22 21.20 -7.74 -17.74
C GLN A 22 19.83 -8.40 -17.92
N ASP A 23 18.86 -8.05 -17.07
CA ASP A 23 17.50 -8.59 -17.15
C ASP A 23 16.85 -8.19 -18.48
N VAL A 24 16.93 -6.91 -18.85
CA VAL A 24 16.40 -6.44 -20.14
C VAL A 24 17.09 -7.12 -21.34
N HIS A 25 18.41 -7.34 -21.26
CA HIS A 25 19.16 -8.09 -22.30
C HIS A 25 18.65 -9.53 -22.42
N LYS A 26 18.51 -10.22 -21.29
CA LYS A 26 18.03 -11.61 -21.22
C LYS A 26 16.63 -11.74 -21.82
N ASP A 27 15.72 -10.84 -21.46
CA ASP A 27 14.31 -10.88 -21.91
C ASP A 27 14.16 -10.50 -23.38
N SER A 28 14.84 -9.43 -23.82
CA SER A 28 14.69 -8.88 -25.17
C SER A 28 15.62 -9.49 -26.21
N ARG A 29 16.71 -10.15 -25.78
CA ARG A 29 17.82 -10.63 -26.61
C ARG A 29 18.52 -9.53 -27.44
N LYS A 30 18.30 -8.25 -27.08
CA LYS A 30 18.95 -7.10 -27.74
C LYS A 30 20.34 -6.85 -27.16
N GLY A 31 21.28 -6.45 -28.00
CA GLY A 31 22.66 -6.21 -27.58
C GLY A 31 22.78 -5.07 -26.55
N TYR A 32 23.70 -5.22 -25.60
CA TYR A 32 23.93 -4.24 -24.52
C TYR A 32 24.19 -2.81 -25.02
N PHE A 33 24.93 -2.66 -26.11
CA PHE A 33 25.21 -1.36 -26.70
C PHE A 33 23.92 -0.65 -27.19
N PHE A 34 23.04 -1.40 -27.84
CA PHE A 34 21.74 -0.90 -28.27
C PHE A 34 20.88 -0.47 -27.07
N LEU A 35 20.77 -1.33 -26.05
CA LEU A 35 19.97 -1.07 -24.85
C LEU A 35 20.49 0.16 -24.10
N LEU A 36 21.81 0.26 -23.93
CA LEU A 36 22.44 1.39 -23.24
C LEU A 36 22.22 2.69 -24.00
N ARG A 37 22.42 2.70 -25.32
CA ARG A 37 22.17 3.88 -26.17
C ARG A 37 20.71 4.32 -26.14
N ASP A 38 19.77 3.38 -26.25
CA ASP A 38 18.35 3.64 -26.23
C ASP A 38 17.91 4.20 -24.85
N PHE A 39 18.36 3.59 -23.77
CA PHE A 39 18.12 4.07 -22.41
C PHE A 39 18.69 5.49 -22.19
N ILE A 40 19.96 5.75 -22.54
CA ILE A 40 20.57 7.07 -22.38
C ILE A 40 19.78 8.14 -23.16
N ARG A 41 19.34 7.83 -24.37
CA ARG A 41 18.50 8.72 -25.18
C ARG A 41 17.21 9.05 -24.45
N LEU A 42 16.42 8.06 -24.02
CA LEU A 42 15.14 8.24 -23.33
C LEU A 42 15.32 8.93 -21.98
N LYS A 43 16.41 8.66 -21.28
CA LYS A 43 16.75 9.35 -20.03
C LYS A 43 16.99 10.85 -20.27
N LYS A 44 17.68 11.22 -21.34
CA LYS A 44 17.93 12.64 -21.70
C LYS A 44 16.67 13.32 -22.19
N GLU A 45 15.88 12.66 -23.02
CA GLU A 45 14.69 13.25 -23.65
C GLU A 45 13.52 13.39 -22.67
N LYS A 46 13.29 12.38 -21.83
CA LYS A 46 12.08 12.24 -21.00
C LYS A 46 12.34 11.99 -19.52
N GLY A 47 13.60 11.90 -19.10
CA GLY A 47 13.95 11.59 -17.71
C GLY A 47 13.64 10.17 -17.28
N ILE A 48 13.46 9.21 -18.22
CA ILE A 48 13.14 7.81 -17.92
C ILE A 48 14.18 7.22 -16.96
N SER A 49 13.73 6.63 -15.86
CA SER A 49 14.59 5.87 -14.96
C SER A 49 14.89 4.47 -15.52
N ILE A 50 15.90 3.79 -14.97
CA ILE A 50 16.21 2.43 -15.43
C ILE A 50 15.12 1.45 -15.03
N GLU A 51 14.47 1.68 -13.88
CA GLU A 51 13.32 0.93 -13.41
C GLU A 51 12.13 1.08 -14.38
N GLU A 52 11.82 2.32 -14.78
CA GLU A 52 10.76 2.57 -15.79
C GLU A 52 11.10 1.90 -17.11
N TYR A 53 12.35 2.03 -17.59
CA TYR A 53 12.80 1.41 -18.83
C TYR A 53 12.58 -0.10 -18.81
N SER A 54 12.98 -0.78 -17.73
CA SER A 54 12.85 -2.22 -17.55
C SER A 54 11.37 -2.63 -17.37
N ASN A 55 10.68 -2.05 -16.39
CA ASN A 55 9.32 -2.48 -16.00
C ASN A 55 8.28 -2.27 -17.11
N PHE A 56 8.42 -1.20 -17.89
CA PHE A 56 7.53 -0.92 -19.02
C PHE A 56 8.03 -1.48 -20.35
N LYS A 57 9.14 -2.25 -20.34
CA LYS A 57 9.73 -2.91 -21.52
C LYS A 57 9.96 -1.96 -22.68
N PHE A 58 10.55 -0.79 -22.39
CA PHE A 58 10.75 0.28 -23.37
C PHE A 58 11.50 -0.17 -24.61
N GLU A 59 12.44 -1.10 -24.48
CA GLU A 59 13.21 -1.69 -25.57
C GLU A 59 12.33 -2.33 -26.66
N SER A 60 11.13 -2.78 -26.28
CA SER A 60 10.19 -3.44 -27.20
C SER A 60 8.99 -2.54 -27.58
N ARG A 61 8.84 -1.37 -26.98
CA ARG A 61 7.71 -0.47 -27.23
C ARG A 61 7.90 0.37 -28.49
N GLY A 62 6.81 0.51 -29.26
CA GLY A 62 6.76 1.38 -30.43
C GLY A 62 6.77 2.88 -30.08
N LYS A 63 7.00 3.72 -31.09
CA LYS A 63 7.10 5.19 -30.94
C LYS A 63 5.87 5.80 -30.26
N LYS A 64 4.67 5.41 -30.65
CA LYS A 64 3.42 5.95 -30.07
C LYS A 64 3.37 5.80 -28.55
N PHE A 65 3.73 4.61 -28.02
CA PHE A 65 3.78 4.38 -26.58
C PHE A 65 4.86 5.25 -25.92
N ARG A 66 6.07 5.28 -26.50
CA ARG A 66 7.20 6.04 -25.95
C ARG A 66 6.90 7.55 -25.89
N ASP A 67 6.25 8.09 -26.90
CA ASP A 67 5.88 9.51 -26.98
C ASP A 67 4.78 9.88 -25.96
N SER A 68 3.80 9.00 -25.76
CA SER A 68 2.69 9.24 -24.84
C SER A 68 3.02 8.93 -23.38
N PHE A 69 4.11 8.20 -23.10
CA PHE A 69 4.50 7.86 -21.74
C PHE A 69 5.02 9.09 -21.01
N LEU A 70 4.47 9.37 -19.84
CA LEU A 70 4.95 10.39 -18.91
C LEU A 70 5.84 9.75 -17.85
N SER A 71 7.12 10.09 -17.87
CA SER A 71 8.06 9.64 -16.83
C SER A 71 7.73 10.23 -15.46
N GLY A 72 8.23 9.60 -14.40
CA GLY A 72 8.08 10.14 -13.05
C GLY A 72 8.67 11.57 -12.91
N VAL A 73 9.67 11.93 -13.73
CA VAL A 73 10.24 13.28 -13.77
C VAL A 73 9.26 14.26 -14.41
N GLU A 74 8.62 13.89 -15.53
CA GLU A 74 7.63 14.72 -16.23
C GLU A 74 6.33 14.87 -15.44
N GLN A 75 5.89 13.81 -14.73
CA GLN A 75 4.68 13.84 -13.90
C GLN A 75 4.82 14.70 -12.64
N ARG A 76 6.01 14.73 -12.03
CA ARG A 76 6.23 15.34 -10.70
C ARG A 76 5.80 16.81 -10.59
N PRO A 77 6.08 17.71 -11.55
CA PRO A 77 5.60 19.10 -11.48
C PRO A 77 4.08 19.19 -11.43
N CYS A 78 3.38 18.42 -12.28
CA CYS A 78 1.92 18.39 -12.31
C CYS A 78 1.34 17.85 -11.00
N LEU A 79 1.90 16.75 -10.49
CA LEU A 79 1.47 16.15 -9.22
C LEU A 79 1.69 17.10 -8.03
N ASN A 80 2.79 17.82 -7.98
CA ASN A 80 3.05 18.81 -6.93
C ASN A 80 2.11 20.02 -7.00
N LEU A 81 1.66 20.40 -8.20
CA LEU A 81 0.69 21.46 -8.38
C LEU A 81 -0.71 21.01 -7.95
N LEU A 82 -1.14 19.83 -8.41
CA LEU A 82 -2.47 19.27 -8.11
C LEU A 82 -2.60 18.82 -6.66
N ASN A 83 -1.52 18.33 -6.07
CA ASN A 83 -1.46 17.84 -4.70
C ASN A 83 -0.35 18.57 -3.92
N PRO A 84 -0.60 19.78 -3.42
CA PRO A 84 0.40 20.54 -2.67
C PRO A 84 0.84 19.81 -1.41
N LYS A 85 2.16 19.69 -1.21
CA LYS A 85 2.76 18.92 -0.10
C LYS A 85 2.27 19.33 1.29
N LYS A 86 1.86 20.58 1.46
CA LYS A 86 1.33 21.10 2.74
C LYS A 86 0.08 20.36 3.22
N TYR A 87 -0.65 19.70 2.31
CA TYR A 87 -1.86 18.92 2.64
C TYR A 87 -1.59 17.41 2.82
N TYR A 88 -0.38 16.93 2.57
CA TYR A 88 -0.06 15.50 2.66
C TYR A 88 -0.30 14.93 4.06
N ILE A 89 -0.12 15.74 5.09
CA ILE A 89 -0.34 15.33 6.48
C ILE A 89 -1.76 14.83 6.72
N LEU A 90 -2.75 15.41 6.05
CA LEU A 90 -4.16 15.05 6.22
C LEU A 90 -4.46 13.59 5.78
N ALA A 91 -3.73 13.10 4.77
CA ALA A 91 -3.87 11.72 4.28
C ALA A 91 -2.79 10.79 4.87
N ARG A 92 -1.60 11.32 5.21
CA ARG A 92 -0.50 10.52 5.74
C ARG A 92 -0.71 10.13 7.19
N ASN A 93 -1.18 11.05 8.03
CA ASN A 93 -1.46 10.79 9.42
C ASN A 93 -2.82 10.10 9.56
N LYS A 94 -2.81 8.83 9.99
CA LYS A 94 -4.02 8.00 10.05
C LYS A 94 -5.06 8.53 11.04
N TYR A 95 -4.63 9.15 12.15
CA TYR A 95 -5.57 9.75 13.10
C TYR A 95 -6.27 10.97 12.50
N LEU A 96 -5.54 11.88 11.84
CA LEU A 96 -6.14 13.02 11.15
C LEU A 96 -7.07 12.56 10.02
N SER A 97 -6.67 11.55 9.26
CA SER A 97 -7.55 10.94 8.24
C SER A 97 -8.84 10.41 8.87
N HIS A 98 -8.76 9.74 10.01
CA HIS A 98 -9.94 9.27 10.76
C HIS A 98 -10.89 10.40 11.13
N LEU A 99 -10.36 11.53 11.63
CA LEU A 99 -11.16 12.69 12.00
C LEU A 99 -11.88 13.30 10.79
N ILE A 100 -11.14 13.48 9.67
CA ILE A 100 -11.67 14.06 8.43
C ILE A 100 -12.78 13.17 7.85
N LEU A 101 -12.53 11.86 7.74
CA LEU A 101 -13.51 10.91 7.22
C LEU A 101 -14.76 10.87 8.11
N GLY A 102 -14.57 10.90 9.45
CA GLY A 102 -15.68 10.94 10.40
C GLY A 102 -16.52 12.21 10.30
N ALA A 103 -15.88 13.39 10.18
CA ALA A 103 -16.56 14.66 10.01
C ALA A 103 -17.40 14.74 8.73
N ASN A 104 -17.06 13.95 7.71
CA ASN A 104 -17.79 13.86 6.45
C ASN A 104 -18.68 12.62 6.33
N ASN A 105 -18.92 11.89 7.42
CA ASN A 105 -19.75 10.67 7.46
C ASN A 105 -19.29 9.58 6.47
N ILE A 106 -18.01 9.54 6.14
CA ILE A 106 -17.43 8.51 5.26
C ILE A 106 -17.17 7.25 6.08
N ARG A 107 -17.66 6.10 5.60
CA ARG A 107 -17.45 4.81 6.25
C ARG A 107 -15.98 4.49 6.37
N LYS A 108 -15.58 4.02 7.53
CA LYS A 108 -14.21 3.63 7.88
C LYS A 108 -14.24 2.62 9.02
N ALA A 109 -13.09 2.02 9.34
CA ALA A 109 -12.95 1.26 10.59
C ALA A 109 -13.28 2.15 11.79
N GLU A 110 -13.89 1.61 12.84
CA GLU A 110 -14.14 2.33 14.07
C GLU A 110 -12.83 2.60 14.80
N LEU A 111 -12.60 3.82 15.26
CA LEU A 111 -11.46 4.19 16.08
C LEU A 111 -11.77 3.87 17.54
N TYR A 112 -11.07 2.92 18.12
CA TYR A 112 -11.19 2.56 19.53
C TYR A 112 -10.37 3.47 20.41
N CYS A 113 -9.08 3.65 20.04
CA CYS A 113 -8.13 4.44 20.82
C CYS A 113 -7.08 5.09 19.92
N TYR A 114 -6.74 6.33 20.22
CA TYR A 114 -5.55 7.00 19.73
C TYR A 114 -4.57 7.16 20.88
N TYR A 115 -3.42 6.52 20.80
CA TYR A 115 -2.34 6.63 21.76
C TYR A 115 -1.29 7.62 21.26
N HIS A 116 -0.96 8.60 22.10
CA HIS A 116 0.09 9.59 21.82
C HIS A 116 0.95 9.76 23.06
N PRO A 117 2.18 9.21 23.10
CA PRO A 117 3.03 9.16 24.29
C PRO A 117 3.42 10.54 24.85
N GLU A 118 3.49 11.56 23.97
CA GLU A 118 3.76 12.95 24.36
C GLU A 118 2.47 13.77 24.55
N GLY A 119 1.31 13.12 24.43
CA GLY A 119 0.01 13.76 24.54
C GLY A 119 -0.29 14.21 25.98
N ARG A 120 -1.04 15.30 26.09
CA ARG A 120 -1.49 15.86 27.38
C ARG A 120 -3.00 15.73 27.59
N VAL A 121 -3.71 15.30 26.55
CA VAL A 121 -5.17 15.16 26.58
C VAL A 121 -5.51 13.68 26.70
N LYS A 122 -6.36 13.36 27.65
CA LYS A 122 -6.96 12.03 27.82
C LYS A 122 -8.48 12.18 27.77
N ASN A 123 -9.15 11.28 27.08
CA ASN A 123 -10.61 11.20 27.05
C ASN A 123 -11.03 9.75 26.72
N ASP A 124 -12.27 9.54 26.32
CA ASP A 124 -12.86 8.25 25.98
C ASP A 124 -12.24 7.53 24.76
N HIS A 125 -11.37 8.21 24.01
CA HIS A 125 -10.66 7.64 22.86
C HIS A 125 -9.21 8.13 22.68
N ILE A 126 -8.72 9.03 23.54
CA ILE A 126 -7.33 9.53 23.52
C ILE A 126 -6.60 9.08 24.78
N ALA A 127 -5.48 8.41 24.61
CA ALA A 127 -4.61 7.91 25.67
C ALA A 127 -3.18 8.43 25.51
N CYS A 128 -2.46 8.60 26.61
CA CYS A 128 -1.05 9.00 26.61
C CYS A 128 -0.15 8.08 27.44
N ASP A 129 -0.72 7.07 28.08
CA ASP A 129 -0.01 6.06 28.84
C ASP A 129 -0.73 4.70 28.77
N TYR A 130 -0.07 3.68 29.31
CA TYR A 130 -0.58 2.32 29.32
C TYR A 130 -1.95 2.20 30.02
N ASP A 131 -2.10 2.81 31.17
CA ASP A 131 -3.32 2.68 31.99
C ASP A 131 -4.53 3.30 31.28
N SER A 132 -4.34 4.43 30.61
CA SER A 132 -5.39 5.05 29.80
C SER A 132 -5.75 4.24 28.57
N VAL A 133 -4.79 3.63 27.86
CA VAL A 133 -5.07 2.69 26.75
C VAL A 133 -5.88 1.51 27.26
N LEU A 134 -5.41 0.86 28.34
CA LEU A 134 -6.06 -0.31 28.93
C LEU A 134 -7.49 0.01 29.40
N ALA A 135 -7.68 1.16 30.04
CA ALA A 135 -9.01 1.61 30.48
C ALA A 135 -9.98 1.79 29.29
N ILE A 136 -9.53 2.40 28.20
CA ILE A 136 -10.32 2.58 26.98
C ILE A 136 -10.70 1.22 26.36
N LEU A 137 -9.73 0.32 26.20
CA LEU A 137 -9.97 -1.00 25.60
C LEU A 137 -10.95 -1.83 26.47
N LYS A 138 -10.79 -1.82 27.78
CA LYS A 138 -11.72 -2.50 28.73
C LYS A 138 -13.11 -1.89 28.73
N SER A 139 -13.23 -0.57 28.78
CA SER A 139 -14.52 0.11 28.84
C SER A 139 -15.38 -0.15 27.59
N LYS A 140 -14.73 -0.33 26.43
CA LYS A 140 -15.39 -0.65 25.15
C LYS A 140 -15.50 -2.15 24.91
N ASN A 141 -15.07 -3.00 25.84
CA ASN A 141 -15.07 -4.46 25.72
C ASN A 141 -14.40 -4.96 24.43
N ILE A 142 -13.22 -4.42 24.11
CA ILE A 142 -12.49 -4.75 22.88
C ILE A 142 -11.73 -6.04 23.06
N HIS A 143 -12.03 -7.05 22.25
CA HIS A 143 -11.34 -8.35 22.23
C HIS A 143 -10.46 -8.55 20.99
N SER A 144 -10.61 -7.74 19.95
CA SER A 144 -9.77 -7.79 18.77
C SER A 144 -9.64 -6.40 18.13
N CYS A 145 -8.51 -6.12 17.52
CA CYS A 145 -8.29 -4.82 16.88
C CYS A 145 -7.17 -4.89 15.84
N VAL A 146 -7.00 -3.79 15.12
CA VAL A 146 -5.80 -3.53 14.30
C VAL A 146 -5.08 -2.34 14.89
N ILE A 147 -3.79 -2.50 15.18
CA ILE A 147 -2.94 -1.44 15.71
C ILE A 147 -2.05 -0.94 14.58
N LYS A 148 -1.97 0.36 14.40
CA LYS A 148 -1.17 0.99 13.33
C LYS A 148 -0.40 2.18 13.88
N SER A 149 0.86 2.33 13.47
CA SER A 149 1.55 3.61 13.61
C SER A 149 0.87 4.69 12.76
N THR A 150 0.74 5.90 13.30
CA THR A 150 -0.02 6.96 12.62
C THR A 150 0.62 7.45 11.33
N GLU A 151 1.94 7.39 11.19
CA GLU A 151 2.66 8.00 10.06
C GLU A 151 3.44 7.04 9.17
N THR A 152 3.43 5.75 9.47
CA THR A 152 4.06 4.74 8.60
C THR A 152 3.24 4.49 7.34
N SER A 153 3.89 3.98 6.30
CA SER A 153 3.29 3.62 5.02
C SER A 153 3.64 2.16 4.65
N HIS A 154 3.09 1.66 3.56
CA HIS A 154 3.39 0.33 2.99
C HIS A 154 3.02 -0.87 3.88
N GLY A 155 2.23 -0.67 4.94
CA GLY A 155 1.88 -1.72 5.89
C GLY A 155 2.87 -1.88 7.04
N ASP A 156 3.92 -1.06 7.08
CA ASP A 156 4.89 -1.08 8.19
C ASP A 156 4.20 -0.72 9.50
N GLY A 157 4.50 -1.49 10.55
CA GLY A 157 3.94 -1.27 11.89
C GLY A 157 2.45 -1.62 12.04
N VAL A 158 1.84 -2.31 11.05
CA VAL A 158 0.48 -2.84 11.16
C VAL A 158 0.51 -4.15 11.95
N ILE A 159 -0.26 -4.20 13.02
CA ILE A 159 -0.42 -5.39 13.88
C ILE A 159 -1.90 -5.76 13.90
N VAL A 160 -2.22 -6.97 13.46
CA VAL A 160 -3.57 -7.52 13.55
C VAL A 160 -3.67 -8.38 14.79
N VAL A 161 -4.48 -7.94 15.74
CA VAL A 161 -4.73 -8.61 17.02
C VAL A 161 -6.00 -9.44 16.90
N ASN A 162 -5.87 -10.75 16.99
CA ASN A 162 -7.01 -11.67 16.88
C ASN A 162 -7.77 -11.78 18.19
N ASP A 163 -7.05 -11.72 19.32
CA ASP A 163 -7.66 -11.74 20.64
C ASP A 163 -6.83 -10.92 21.64
N ILE A 164 -7.49 -10.31 22.61
CA ILE A 164 -6.88 -9.55 23.70
C ILE A 164 -7.20 -10.23 25.01
N GLU A 165 -6.19 -10.78 25.65
CA GLU A 165 -6.26 -11.40 26.96
C GLU A 165 -5.98 -10.36 28.05
N TYR A 166 -7.00 -10.03 28.84
CA TYR A 166 -6.89 -9.13 29.98
C TYR A 166 -6.58 -9.94 31.24
N THR A 167 -5.36 -9.80 31.77
CA THR A 167 -4.96 -10.40 33.05
C THR A 167 -4.96 -9.36 34.18
N ASP A 168 -4.77 -9.79 35.41
CA ASP A 168 -4.64 -8.90 36.60
C ASP A 168 -3.38 -8.03 36.51
N LYS A 169 -2.35 -8.50 35.81
CA LYS A 169 -1.02 -7.84 35.75
C LYS A 169 -0.75 -7.14 34.45
N ASP A 170 -1.39 -7.58 33.34
CA ASP A 170 -1.07 -7.09 32.01
C ASP A 170 -2.19 -7.34 30.99
N CYS A 171 -1.95 -6.88 29.80
CA CYS A 171 -2.78 -7.09 28.62
C CYS A 171 -1.92 -7.76 27.55
N ILE A 172 -2.29 -8.96 27.15
CA ILE A 172 -1.57 -9.77 26.16
C ILE A 172 -2.33 -9.73 24.84
N LEU A 173 -1.64 -9.35 23.78
CA LEU A 173 -2.14 -9.29 22.41
C LEU A 173 -1.78 -10.60 21.69
N HIS A 174 -2.77 -11.37 21.27
CA HIS A 174 -2.60 -12.56 20.43
C HIS A 174 -2.67 -12.14 18.98
N LEU A 175 -1.54 -12.20 18.27
CA LEU A 175 -1.41 -11.67 16.92
C LEU A 175 -1.89 -12.67 15.86
N PHE A 176 -2.19 -12.15 14.67
CA PHE A 176 -2.57 -12.94 13.50
C PHE A 176 -1.55 -14.04 13.15
N ASP A 177 -0.27 -13.77 13.31
CA ASP A 177 0.84 -14.69 13.03
C ASP A 177 1.14 -15.69 14.16
N GLY A 178 0.31 -15.75 15.19
CA GLY A 178 0.44 -16.64 16.34
C GLY A 178 1.36 -16.14 17.45
N ARG A 179 2.04 -15.02 17.27
CA ARG A 179 2.84 -14.40 18.34
C ARG A 179 1.96 -13.80 19.43
N LYS A 180 2.51 -13.75 20.64
CA LYS A 180 1.91 -13.02 21.76
C LYS A 180 2.82 -11.85 22.13
N VAL A 181 2.24 -10.68 22.28
CA VAL A 181 2.95 -9.43 22.60
C VAL A 181 2.27 -8.77 23.80
N CYS A 182 3.07 -8.36 24.79
CA CYS A 182 2.57 -7.56 25.88
C CYS A 182 2.26 -6.14 25.40
N LEU A 183 1.07 -5.62 25.72
CA LEU A 183 0.68 -4.26 25.33
C LEU A 183 1.67 -3.21 25.85
N LYS A 184 2.18 -3.38 27.09
CA LYS A 184 3.22 -2.49 27.65
C LYS A 184 4.46 -2.41 26.77
N ASP A 185 4.92 -3.55 26.24
CA ASP A 185 6.12 -3.59 25.42
C ASP A 185 5.88 -2.90 24.07
N ARG A 186 4.69 -3.07 23.48
CA ARG A 186 4.33 -2.37 22.26
C ARG A 186 4.29 -0.84 22.44
N LEU A 187 3.83 -0.35 23.58
CA LEU A 187 3.75 1.09 23.87
C LEU A 187 5.12 1.71 24.22
N LYS A 188 6.14 0.91 24.59
CA LYS A 188 7.51 1.40 24.86
C LYS A 188 8.23 1.93 23.63
N GLU A 189 7.76 1.64 22.43
CA GLU A 189 8.33 2.18 21.18
C GLU A 189 8.11 3.69 21.03
N TYR A 190 7.36 4.32 21.93
CA TYR A 190 7.11 5.76 22.01
C TYR A 190 6.66 6.40 20.70
N GLU A 191 5.91 5.68 19.89
CA GLU A 191 5.30 6.21 18.67
C GLU A 191 3.78 6.37 18.82
N PRO A 192 3.17 7.36 18.18
CA PRO A 192 1.72 7.50 18.16
C PRO A 192 1.06 6.35 17.40
N LEU A 193 0.05 5.74 18.02
CA LEU A 193 -0.67 4.57 17.52
C LEU A 193 -2.17 4.85 17.42
N ILE A 194 -2.83 4.20 16.45
CA ILE A 194 -4.28 4.04 16.45
C ILE A 194 -4.64 2.58 16.66
N PHE A 195 -5.69 2.35 17.43
CA PHE A 195 -6.36 1.08 17.63
C PHE A 195 -7.72 1.18 16.96
N GLU A 196 -7.97 0.34 15.98
CA GLU A 196 -9.22 0.40 15.21
C GLU A 196 -9.87 -0.98 15.05
N SER A 197 -11.14 -1.00 14.71
CA SER A 197 -11.85 -2.25 14.47
C SER A 197 -11.26 -3.00 13.28
N LYS A 198 -11.34 -4.32 13.35
CA LYS A 198 -11.06 -5.16 12.17
C LYS A 198 -12.15 -4.93 11.12
N ILE A 199 -11.73 -4.91 9.86
CA ILE A 199 -12.64 -4.88 8.71
C ILE A 199 -12.84 -6.32 8.24
N TYR A 200 -14.10 -6.72 8.09
CA TYR A 200 -14.49 -8.01 7.54
C TYR A 200 -14.88 -7.83 6.08
N GLN A 201 -14.39 -8.70 5.23
CA GLN A 201 -14.65 -8.68 3.81
C GLN A 201 -16.00 -9.29 3.47
N THR A 202 -16.51 -9.02 2.26
CA THR A 202 -17.62 -9.77 1.69
C THR A 202 -17.18 -11.20 1.36
N LYS A 203 -18.12 -12.13 1.21
CA LYS A 203 -17.84 -13.53 0.84
C LYS A 203 -17.04 -13.62 -0.47
N GLN A 204 -17.34 -12.75 -1.45
CA GLN A 204 -16.59 -12.72 -2.70
C GLN A 204 -15.11 -12.36 -2.45
N PHE A 205 -14.83 -11.33 -1.67
CA PHE A 205 -13.46 -10.90 -1.40
C PHE A 205 -12.70 -11.91 -0.52
N ASP A 206 -13.37 -12.52 0.45
CA ASP A 206 -12.80 -13.62 1.24
C ASP A 206 -12.42 -14.81 0.39
N SER A 207 -13.18 -15.14 -0.67
CA SER A 207 -12.84 -16.22 -1.58
C SER A 207 -11.56 -15.95 -2.39
N PHE A 208 -11.23 -14.69 -2.64
CA PHE A 208 -9.96 -14.33 -3.30
C PHE A 208 -8.78 -14.56 -2.35
N ASN A 209 -8.84 -13.98 -1.17
CA ASN A 209 -7.88 -14.20 -0.08
C ASN A 209 -8.50 -13.73 1.25
N SER A 210 -8.49 -14.61 2.25
CA SER A 210 -9.03 -14.32 3.59
C SER A 210 -7.99 -13.85 4.60
N SER A 211 -6.69 -13.94 4.29
CA SER A 211 -5.61 -13.60 5.23
C SER A 211 -5.46 -12.10 5.45
N SER A 212 -5.73 -11.29 4.43
CA SER A 212 -5.69 -9.83 4.50
C SER A 212 -6.89 -9.23 3.77
N VAL A 213 -7.22 -7.98 4.09
CA VAL A 213 -8.26 -7.24 3.38
C VAL A 213 -7.79 -6.94 1.97
N ASN A 214 -8.50 -7.46 0.96
CA ASN A 214 -8.26 -7.11 -0.43
C ASN A 214 -8.85 -5.71 -0.70
N THR A 215 -8.11 -4.85 -1.41
CA THR A 215 -8.49 -3.44 -1.57
C THR A 215 -8.75 -3.05 -3.02
N ILE A 216 -9.76 -2.19 -3.21
CA ILE A 216 -9.99 -1.50 -4.49
C ILE A 216 -9.46 -0.08 -4.34
N ARG A 217 -8.62 0.35 -5.27
CA ARG A 217 -8.07 1.70 -5.29
C ARG A 217 -8.64 2.50 -6.46
N PHE A 218 -9.27 3.62 -6.13
CA PHE A 218 -9.80 4.58 -7.09
C PHE A 218 -8.80 5.73 -7.28
N MET A 219 -8.37 5.96 -8.50
CA MET A 219 -7.67 7.18 -8.86
C MET A 219 -8.70 8.18 -9.38
N THR A 220 -8.86 9.27 -8.65
CA THR A 220 -9.83 10.31 -8.99
C THR A 220 -9.14 11.63 -9.31
N THR A 221 -9.79 12.45 -10.08
CA THR A 221 -9.36 13.82 -10.42
C THR A 221 -10.49 14.78 -10.13
N LEU A 222 -10.21 15.81 -9.34
CA LEU A 222 -11.09 16.95 -9.14
C LEU A 222 -10.83 17.99 -10.24
N TYR A 223 -11.85 18.32 -11.00
CA TYR A 223 -11.80 19.33 -12.06
C TYR A 223 -12.09 20.73 -11.50
N PRO A 224 -11.66 21.81 -12.20
CA PRO A 224 -11.97 23.18 -11.79
C PRO A 224 -13.48 23.50 -11.71
N THR A 225 -14.30 22.73 -12.39
CA THR A 225 -15.77 22.79 -12.32
C THR A 225 -16.36 22.25 -11.02
N GLY A 226 -15.55 21.61 -10.18
CA GLY A 226 -15.99 20.88 -8.99
C GLY A 226 -16.32 19.40 -9.24
N ASP A 227 -16.33 18.96 -10.51
CA ASP A 227 -16.61 17.57 -10.85
C ASP A 227 -15.46 16.65 -10.42
N VAL A 228 -15.79 15.51 -9.83
CA VAL A 228 -14.84 14.43 -9.55
C VAL A 228 -15.00 13.34 -10.61
N LYS A 229 -13.90 12.93 -11.25
CA LYS A 229 -13.90 11.83 -12.21
C LYS A 229 -12.95 10.73 -11.79
N ILE A 230 -13.41 9.49 -11.92
CA ILE A 230 -12.57 8.31 -11.77
C ILE A 230 -11.79 8.11 -13.07
N ILE A 231 -10.46 8.09 -12.99
CA ILE A 231 -9.57 7.94 -14.16
C ILE A 231 -8.94 6.56 -14.26
N ALA A 232 -8.82 5.84 -13.16
CA ALA A 232 -8.35 4.46 -13.13
C ALA A 232 -8.83 3.76 -11.86
N ILE A 233 -9.01 2.45 -11.95
CA ILE A 233 -9.30 1.61 -10.80
C ILE A 233 -8.41 0.37 -10.88
N TRP A 234 -7.84 0.00 -9.76
CA TRP A 234 -7.12 -1.27 -9.64
C TRP A 234 -7.41 -1.93 -8.29
N MET A 235 -7.26 -3.23 -8.27
CA MET A 235 -7.48 -4.07 -7.10
C MET A 235 -6.17 -4.69 -6.67
N LYS A 236 -6.00 -4.81 -5.36
CA LYS A 236 -4.89 -5.51 -4.72
C LYS A 236 -5.42 -6.69 -3.94
N PHE A 237 -4.73 -7.81 -4.10
CA PHE A 237 -5.04 -9.04 -3.37
C PHE A 237 -3.82 -9.39 -2.50
N GLY A 238 -4.08 -9.73 -1.26
CA GLY A 238 -3.03 -10.23 -0.37
C GLY A 238 -2.64 -11.66 -0.68
N ARG A 239 -1.75 -12.23 0.11
CA ARG A 239 -1.27 -13.60 0.00
C ARG A 239 -1.55 -14.37 1.30
N ALA A 240 -1.60 -15.69 1.22
CA ALA A 240 -1.80 -16.53 2.40
C ALA A 240 -0.76 -16.25 3.48
N GLY A 241 -1.20 -16.11 4.72
CA GLY A 241 -0.33 -15.84 5.86
C GLY A 241 0.21 -14.41 5.98
N VAL A 242 -0.20 -13.48 5.10
CA VAL A 242 0.18 -12.07 5.14
C VAL A 242 -1.02 -11.23 5.53
N CYS A 243 -0.86 -10.28 6.46
CA CYS A 243 -1.95 -9.44 6.95
C CYS A 243 -2.14 -8.11 6.19
N VAL A 244 -1.34 -7.86 5.15
CA VAL A 244 -1.42 -6.65 4.30
C VAL A 244 -1.40 -7.03 2.81
N ASP A 245 -2.09 -6.24 1.99
CA ASP A 245 -2.20 -6.47 0.54
C ASP A 245 -1.15 -5.72 -0.29
N ASN A 246 -0.07 -5.25 0.31
CA ASN A 246 0.86 -4.34 -0.35
C ASN A 246 1.99 -5.07 -1.11
N ALA A 247 2.24 -4.65 -2.35
CA ALA A 247 3.36 -5.13 -3.16
C ALA A 247 4.69 -4.72 -2.51
N GLY A 248 5.46 -5.66 -2.02
CA GLY A 248 6.67 -5.44 -1.24
C GLY A 248 6.63 -6.11 0.13
N ALA A 249 5.46 -6.61 0.55
CA ALA A 249 5.29 -7.39 1.77
C ALA A 249 5.11 -8.90 1.48
N GLY A 250 5.69 -9.42 0.40
CA GLY A 250 5.72 -10.86 0.15
C GLY A 250 4.91 -11.35 -1.07
N GLY A 251 5.04 -10.70 -2.22
CA GLY A 251 4.51 -11.21 -3.49
C GLY A 251 3.00 -11.03 -3.62
N ASN A 252 2.58 -9.86 -4.00
CA ASN A 252 1.17 -9.49 -4.12
C ASN A 252 0.64 -9.63 -5.53
N VAL A 253 -0.67 -9.73 -5.63
CA VAL A 253 -1.41 -9.80 -6.88
C VAL A 253 -2.13 -8.47 -7.07
N ASP A 254 -1.92 -7.85 -8.23
CA ASP A 254 -2.61 -6.62 -8.65
C ASP A 254 -3.40 -6.89 -9.92
N ALA A 255 -4.52 -6.19 -10.09
CA ALA A 255 -5.34 -6.27 -11.30
C ALA A 255 -5.96 -4.92 -11.63
N GLY A 256 -6.20 -4.65 -12.92
CA GLY A 256 -7.06 -3.57 -13.36
C GLY A 256 -8.52 -3.90 -13.10
N VAL A 257 -9.34 -2.86 -12.91
CA VAL A 257 -10.80 -3.00 -12.83
C VAL A 257 -11.44 -2.06 -13.82
N ASP A 258 -12.31 -2.57 -14.66
CA ASP A 258 -13.06 -1.77 -15.63
C ASP A 258 -14.03 -0.83 -14.89
N ILE A 259 -13.91 0.46 -15.16
CA ILE A 259 -14.65 1.51 -14.44
C ILE A 259 -16.16 1.34 -14.58
N LYS A 260 -16.64 0.89 -15.76
CA LYS A 260 -18.07 0.80 -16.04
C LYS A 260 -18.72 -0.47 -15.51
N THR A 261 -17.98 -1.57 -15.60
CA THR A 261 -18.55 -2.90 -15.36
C THR A 261 -18.10 -3.56 -14.08
N GLY A 262 -16.99 -3.10 -13.47
CA GLY A 262 -16.36 -3.76 -12.33
C GLY A 262 -15.65 -5.07 -12.71
N ARG A 263 -15.42 -5.33 -14.02
CA ARG A 263 -14.71 -6.51 -14.47
C ARG A 263 -13.23 -6.43 -14.14
N ILE A 264 -12.69 -7.45 -13.50
CA ILE A 264 -11.27 -7.60 -13.19
C ILE A 264 -10.53 -8.04 -14.45
N PHE A 265 -9.39 -7.40 -14.76
CA PHE A 265 -8.58 -7.69 -15.94
C PHE A 265 -7.10 -7.45 -15.71
N ASN A 266 -6.25 -8.04 -16.53
CA ASN A 266 -4.79 -7.92 -16.45
C ASN A 266 -4.25 -8.30 -15.06
N VAL A 267 -4.69 -9.44 -14.55
CA VAL A 267 -4.23 -9.95 -13.26
C VAL A 267 -2.74 -10.28 -13.34
N THR A 268 -1.98 -9.67 -12.45
CA THR A 268 -0.51 -9.75 -12.45
C THR A 268 -0.01 -10.15 -11.07
N LEU A 269 0.85 -11.15 -11.02
CA LEU A 269 1.58 -11.57 -9.84
C LEU A 269 2.98 -10.96 -9.85
N PHE A 270 3.37 -10.35 -8.75
CA PHE A 270 4.72 -9.82 -8.51
C PHE A 270 5.47 -10.80 -7.61
N ASP A 271 6.24 -11.71 -8.19
CA ASP A 271 6.98 -12.73 -7.42
C ASP A 271 8.21 -12.17 -6.74
N GLU A 272 8.97 -11.38 -7.46
CA GLU A 272 10.15 -10.68 -6.97
C GLU A 272 10.19 -9.28 -7.59
N TRP A 273 11.15 -8.48 -7.18
CA TRP A 273 11.28 -7.05 -7.48
C TRP A 273 11.16 -6.67 -8.98
N ARG A 274 11.09 -7.66 -9.89
CA ARG A 274 11.07 -7.42 -11.35
C ARG A 274 10.30 -8.46 -12.15
N GLU A 275 9.94 -9.58 -11.57
CA GLU A 275 9.23 -10.61 -12.30
C GLU A 275 7.73 -10.43 -12.12
N THR A 276 7.11 -9.93 -13.17
CA THR A 276 5.65 -9.85 -13.26
C THR A 276 5.15 -10.98 -14.16
N ARG A 277 4.25 -11.79 -13.66
CA ARG A 277 3.59 -12.84 -14.43
C ARG A 277 2.11 -12.55 -14.55
N SER A 278 1.56 -12.67 -15.75
CA SER A 278 0.10 -12.68 -15.93
C SER A 278 -0.44 -14.00 -15.41
N ILE A 279 -1.44 -13.93 -14.56
CA ILE A 279 -2.14 -15.08 -14.00
C ILE A 279 -3.64 -14.92 -14.17
N THR A 280 -4.41 -16.00 -14.07
CA THR A 280 -5.86 -15.96 -14.13
C THR A 280 -6.53 -16.30 -12.81
N HIS A 281 -5.83 -17.00 -11.94
CA HIS A 281 -6.30 -17.45 -10.64
C HIS A 281 -5.39 -16.93 -9.52
N HIS A 282 -5.95 -16.73 -8.35
CA HIS A 282 -5.17 -16.37 -7.16
C HIS A 282 -4.24 -17.54 -6.79
N PRO A 283 -2.92 -17.29 -6.57
CA PRO A 283 -1.94 -18.36 -6.44
C PRO A 283 -2.11 -19.22 -5.19
N ASP A 284 -2.72 -18.70 -4.13
CA ASP A 284 -2.90 -19.45 -2.88
C ASP A 284 -4.29 -20.06 -2.76
N SER A 285 -5.36 -19.34 -3.08
CA SER A 285 -6.73 -19.83 -2.98
C SER A 285 -7.19 -20.62 -4.21
N GLY A 286 -6.51 -20.47 -5.35
CA GLY A 286 -6.96 -21.06 -6.62
C GLY A 286 -8.23 -20.42 -7.20
N THR A 287 -8.75 -19.36 -6.59
CA THR A 287 -9.95 -18.68 -7.04
C THR A 287 -9.71 -17.92 -8.34
N LEU A 288 -10.62 -18.03 -9.30
CA LEU A 288 -10.58 -17.26 -10.53
C LEU A 288 -10.65 -15.77 -10.22
N LEU A 289 -9.78 -14.98 -10.84
CA LEU A 289 -9.72 -13.53 -10.73
C LEU A 289 -9.99 -12.86 -12.08
N GLU A 290 -9.29 -13.33 -13.14
CA GLU A 290 -9.37 -12.73 -14.47
C GLU A 290 -10.78 -12.86 -15.04
N GLY A 291 -11.38 -11.74 -15.40
CA GLY A 291 -12.72 -11.70 -16.00
C GLY A 291 -13.88 -11.72 -15.00
N VAL A 292 -13.60 -11.86 -13.71
CA VAL A 292 -14.64 -11.84 -12.65
C VAL A 292 -15.20 -10.43 -12.50
N PHE A 293 -16.49 -10.31 -12.22
CA PHE A 293 -17.15 -9.05 -11.92
C PHE A 293 -17.26 -8.86 -10.42
N ILE A 294 -16.93 -7.65 -9.94
CA ILE A 294 -17.07 -7.27 -8.54
C ILE A 294 -18.56 -7.09 -8.23
N GLU A 295 -19.04 -7.80 -7.21
CA GLU A 295 -20.41 -7.70 -6.75
C GLU A 295 -20.75 -6.29 -6.25
N ASN A 296 -21.99 -5.87 -6.47
CA ASN A 296 -22.49 -4.55 -6.07
C ASN A 296 -21.70 -3.37 -6.64
N TRP A 297 -21.10 -3.53 -7.81
CA TRP A 297 -20.18 -2.55 -8.42
C TRP A 297 -20.78 -1.14 -8.49
N LYS A 298 -22.06 -1.03 -8.88
CA LYS A 298 -22.73 0.26 -8.95
C LYS A 298 -22.78 0.98 -7.60
N GLN A 299 -23.01 0.25 -6.50
CA GLN A 299 -23.03 0.85 -5.15
C GLN A 299 -21.65 1.29 -4.66
N ILE A 300 -20.58 0.74 -5.25
CA ILE A 300 -19.19 1.11 -4.92
C ILE A 300 -18.78 2.37 -5.68
N THR A 301 -19.35 2.62 -6.85
CA THR A 301 -18.96 3.74 -7.74
C THR A 301 -19.88 4.95 -7.66
N ASP A 302 -21.12 4.80 -7.18
CA ASP A 302 -22.06 5.89 -6.90
C ASP A 302 -21.75 6.55 -5.55
#